data_53a541f3cf07013c0011a493ead820a7
#
_entry.id   53a541f3cf07013c0011a493ead820a7
#
_cell.length_a   1.000
_cell.length_b   1.000
_cell.length_c   1.000
_cell.angle_alpha   90.00
_cell.angle_beta   90.00
_cell.angle_gamma   90.00
#
_symmetry.space_group_name_H-M   'P 1'
#
loop_
_entity.id
_entity.type
_entity.pdbx_description
1 polymer ?
#
loop_
_entity_poly.entity_id
_entity_poly.type
_entity_poly.pdbx_seq_one_letter_code
_entity_poly.pdbx_strand_id
1 'polypeptide(L)' 'LDRFGIIKANSTEIDENVTIPSGTNGLSVGTIRVGAGYSVTVQGNWRVV' A
#
# COMPACT_ATOMS: atom_id res chain seq x y z
N LEU A 1 15.64 -4.54 -3.73
CA LEU A 1 15.90 -4.42 -5.14
C LEU A 1 17.31 -3.94 -5.42
N ASP A 2 17.57 -2.65 -5.30
CA ASP A 2 18.93 -2.18 -5.48
C ASP A 2 19.64 -2.02 -4.13
N ARG A 3 20.96 -2.02 -4.18
CA ARG A 3 21.81 -2.03 -3.01
C ARG A 3 21.62 -0.82 -2.09
N PHE A 4 21.32 0.33 -2.67
CA PHE A 4 21.20 1.58 -1.92
C PHE A 4 19.76 1.98 -1.63
N GLY A 5 18.80 1.13 -1.98
CA GLY A 5 17.42 1.38 -1.71
C GLY A 5 16.81 2.55 -2.49
N ILE A 6 17.34 2.83 -3.67
CA ILE A 6 16.84 3.91 -4.51
C ILE A 6 15.50 3.52 -5.14
N ILE A 7 15.39 2.26 -5.58
CA ILE A 7 14.15 1.76 -6.17
C ILE A 7 13.27 1.20 -5.07
N LYS A 8 12.09 1.78 -4.91
CA LYS A 8 11.06 1.28 -4.00
C LYS A 8 10.08 0.44 -4.78
N ALA A 9 9.62 -0.65 -4.18
CA ALA A 9 8.71 -1.57 -4.84
C ALA A 9 7.68 -2.11 -3.85
N ASN A 10 6.49 -2.39 -4.37
CA ASN A 10 5.43 -3.06 -3.63
C ASN A 10 4.66 -3.98 -4.58
N SER A 11 3.95 -4.93 -4.01
CA SER A 11 3.09 -5.81 -4.79
C SER A 11 1.94 -5.02 -5.41
N THR A 12 1.41 -5.53 -6.51
CA THR A 12 0.27 -4.90 -7.20
C THR A 12 -1.06 -5.32 -6.60
N GLU A 13 -1.12 -6.39 -5.83
CA GLU A 13 -2.36 -6.90 -5.26
C GLU A 13 -2.26 -6.99 -3.75
N ILE A 14 -3.31 -6.56 -3.08
CA ILE A 14 -3.44 -6.66 -1.62
C ILE A 14 -4.26 -7.91 -1.31
N ASP A 15 -3.61 -8.91 -0.70
CA ASP A 15 -4.19 -10.20 -0.36
C ASP A 15 -4.41 -10.35 1.15
N GLU A 16 -4.69 -9.25 1.82
CA GLU A 16 -4.96 -9.24 3.26
C GLU A 16 -5.79 -8.02 3.61
N ASN A 17 -6.41 -8.05 4.77
CA ASN A 17 -7.08 -6.87 5.30
C ASN A 17 -6.03 -5.93 5.88
N VAL A 18 -6.05 -4.69 5.43
CA VAL A 18 -5.07 -3.67 5.83
C VAL A 18 -5.80 -2.49 6.42
N THR A 19 -5.29 -1.97 7.52
CA THR A 19 -5.79 -0.73 8.10
C THR A 19 -4.63 0.27 8.17
N ILE A 20 -4.85 1.44 7.59
CA ILE A 20 -3.95 2.58 7.76
C ILE A 20 -4.52 3.41 8.90
N PRO A 21 -3.92 3.35 10.09
CA PRO A 21 -4.51 4.00 11.27
C PRO A 21 -4.42 5.51 11.19
N SER A 22 -5.22 6.16 12.02
CA SER A 22 -5.22 7.60 12.18
C SER A 22 -3.80 8.09 12.54
N GLY A 23 -3.40 9.21 11.96
CA GLY A 23 -2.08 9.77 12.17
C GLY A 23 -0.96 9.09 11.39
N THR A 24 -1.30 8.18 10.47
CA THR A 24 -0.33 7.43 9.66
C THR A 24 -0.50 7.78 8.20
N ASN A 25 0.61 7.94 7.51
CA ASN A 25 0.62 8.16 6.07
C ASN A 25 1.13 6.89 5.37
N GLY A 26 0.36 6.38 4.43
CA GLY A 26 0.76 5.26 3.59
C GLY A 26 1.10 5.72 2.18
N LEU A 27 2.03 5.03 1.54
CA LEU A 27 2.44 5.31 0.18
C LEU A 27 2.57 4.01 -0.60
N SER A 28 1.98 3.96 -1.79
CA SER A 28 2.10 2.84 -2.69
C SER A 28 2.39 3.32 -4.09
N VAL A 29 2.98 2.45 -4.89
CA VAL A 29 3.37 2.76 -6.26
C VAL A 29 2.60 1.88 -7.22
N GLY A 30 2.19 2.47 -8.32
CA GLY A 30 1.73 1.76 -9.47
C GLY A 30 0.28 1.56 -9.52
N THR A 31 -0.15 0.48 -10.16
CA THR A 31 -1.52 0.02 -10.13
C THR A 31 -1.70 -0.85 -8.89
N ILE A 32 -2.66 -0.51 -8.05
CA ILE A 32 -2.98 -1.27 -6.84
C ILE A 32 -4.38 -1.87 -6.99
N ARG A 33 -4.48 -3.14 -6.63
CA ARG A 33 -5.70 -3.90 -6.70
C ARG A 33 -5.95 -4.59 -5.37
N VAL A 34 -7.14 -4.49 -4.86
CA VAL A 34 -7.53 -5.19 -3.65
C VAL A 34 -8.11 -6.55 -4.04
N GLY A 35 -7.54 -7.62 -3.50
CA GLY A 35 -8.00 -8.98 -3.76
C GLY A 35 -9.43 -9.21 -3.29
N ALA A 36 -10.10 -10.17 -3.91
CA ALA A 36 -11.47 -10.52 -3.55
C ALA A 36 -11.55 -10.98 -2.09
N GLY A 37 -12.51 -10.47 -1.34
CA GLY A 37 -12.70 -10.82 0.06
C GLY A 37 -11.83 -10.03 1.03
N TYR A 38 -10.99 -9.12 0.52
CA TYR A 38 -10.13 -8.28 1.35
C TYR A 38 -10.55 -6.82 1.28
N SER A 39 -10.12 -6.05 2.24
CA SER A 39 -10.43 -4.62 2.28
C SER A 39 -9.27 -3.81 2.85
N VAL A 40 -9.23 -2.55 2.43
CA VAL A 40 -8.28 -1.57 2.96
C VAL A 40 -9.09 -0.48 3.65
N THR A 41 -8.84 -0.31 4.94
CA THR A 41 -9.47 0.73 5.73
C THR A 41 -8.48 1.87 5.93
N VAL A 42 -8.83 3.05 5.46
CA VAL A 42 -7.96 4.23 5.56
C VAL A 42 -8.54 5.17 6.60
N GLN A 43 -7.90 5.26 7.75
CA GLN A 43 -8.24 6.20 8.81
C GLN A 43 -7.31 7.41 8.80
N GLY A 44 -6.12 7.24 8.23
CA GLY A 44 -5.16 8.31 8.02
C GLY A 44 -5.12 8.71 6.55
N ASN A 45 -3.96 8.62 5.94
CA ASN A 45 -3.72 8.99 4.55
C ASN A 45 -3.12 7.83 3.79
N TRP A 46 -3.55 7.65 2.55
CA TRP A 46 -2.94 6.68 1.65
C TRP A 46 -2.84 7.29 0.25
N ARG A 47 -1.62 7.33 -0.27
CA ARG A 47 -1.35 7.85 -1.60
C ARG A 47 -0.81 6.74 -2.50
N VAL A 48 -1.34 6.66 -3.71
CA VAL A 48 -0.85 5.76 -4.76
C VAL A 48 -0.33 6.64 -5.89
N VAL A 49 0.92 6.44 -6.26
CA VAL A 49 1.57 7.24 -7.30
C VAL A 49 1.91 6.43 -8.54
#